data_90a4a9726bda1559500dbb1cb752f8eb
#
_entry.id   90a4a9726bda1559500dbb1cb752f8eb
#
_cell.length_a   1.000
_cell.length_b   1.000
_cell.length_c   1.000
_cell.angle_alpha   90.00
_cell.angle_beta   90.00
_cell.angle_gamma   90.00
#
_symmetry.space_group_name_H-M   'P 1'
#
loop_
_entity.id
_entity.type
_entity.pdbx_description
1 polymer ?
#
loop_
_entity_poly.entity_id
_entity_poly.type
_entity_poly.pdbx_seq_one_letter_code
_entity_poly.pdbx_strand_id
1 'polypeptide(L)'
;MKKIIYLVLSLSMVLLFASCSSSDGNESSTQSISPPSEEASESPSAEPSEDASESATTLADLPPVPDFELTSMDGETYTLSDYAGKTVVLNFWASWCPPCKAEMPDFQELHDNYAEEDVVILMLNQTFGRETKADADKFIEENEYTFPVLYDYGEVGYSIFGVQSYPTTVVINSEGYLSGFVIGMTDYDAVVKLIEEAQGDV
;
A
#
# COMPACT_ATOMS: atom_id res chain seq x y z
N MET A 1 -44.67 -19.82 0.55
CA MET A 1 -45.38 -20.37 1.74
C MET A 1 -44.53 -21.47 2.33
N LYS A 2 -43.83 -21.18 3.40
CA LYS A 2 -43.57 -22.00 4.59
C LYS A 2 -42.54 -21.24 5.46
N LYS A 3 -43.07 -20.52 6.40
CA LYS A 3 -42.37 -19.98 7.57
C LYS A 3 -42.05 -21.16 8.48
N ILE A 4 -40.81 -21.27 8.95
CA ILE A 4 -40.51 -22.06 10.15
C ILE A 4 -39.68 -21.15 11.07
N ILE A 5 -40.35 -20.78 12.10
CA ILE A 5 -39.91 -20.11 13.33
C ILE A 5 -39.22 -21.17 14.19
N TYR A 6 -38.02 -20.92 14.69
CA TYR A 6 -37.55 -21.55 15.92
C TYR A 6 -37.11 -20.51 16.92
N LEU A 7 -37.89 -20.52 17.96
CA LEU A 7 -37.82 -19.71 19.15
C LEU A 7 -37.01 -20.46 20.23
N VAL A 8 -36.12 -19.71 20.89
CA VAL A 8 -35.71 -19.77 22.31
C VAL A 8 -35.06 -21.07 22.83
N LEU A 9 -33.88 -20.93 23.40
CA LEU A 9 -33.66 -21.24 24.82
C LEU A 9 -32.45 -20.48 25.38
N SER A 10 -32.76 -19.61 26.31
CA SER A 10 -31.85 -18.96 27.25
C SER A 10 -31.38 -19.99 28.29
N LEU A 11 -30.09 -19.98 28.62
CA LEU A 11 -29.67 -20.46 29.94
C LEU A 11 -28.48 -19.66 30.44
N SER A 12 -28.75 -18.83 31.39
CA SER A 12 -27.82 -18.12 32.26
C SER A 12 -26.96 -19.11 33.04
N MET A 13 -25.65 -18.86 33.13
CA MET A 13 -24.84 -19.39 34.23
C MET A 13 -23.79 -18.36 34.66
N VAL A 14 -24.18 -17.67 35.73
CA VAL A 14 -23.34 -16.86 36.58
C VAL A 14 -22.51 -17.80 37.47
N LEU A 15 -21.22 -17.65 37.52
CA LEU A 15 -20.41 -18.08 38.64
C LEU A 15 -19.26 -17.09 38.88
N LEU A 16 -19.41 -16.41 39.98
CA LEU A 16 -18.42 -15.63 40.72
C LEU A 16 -17.25 -16.54 41.17
N PHE A 17 -16.03 -16.05 41.07
CA PHE A 17 -15.04 -16.30 42.13
C PHE A 17 -14.14 -15.10 42.29
N ALA A 18 -14.05 -14.74 43.54
CA ALA A 18 -13.41 -13.61 44.17
C ALA A 18 -11.90 -13.79 44.30
N SER A 19 -11.20 -12.66 44.27
CA SER A 19 -10.17 -12.18 45.25
C SER A 19 -9.05 -13.11 45.66
N CYS A 20 -7.81 -12.66 45.45
CA CYS A 20 -6.83 -12.55 46.52
C CYS A 20 -5.77 -11.49 46.20
N SER A 21 -5.67 -10.58 47.13
CA SER A 21 -4.68 -9.53 47.38
C SER A 21 -3.46 -10.14 48.07
N SER A 22 -2.31 -9.52 47.86
CA SER A 22 -1.18 -9.27 48.81
C SER A 22 0.07 -9.03 48.01
N SER A 23 0.66 -7.83 47.94
CA SER A 23 1.36 -7.09 49.03
C SER A 23 2.84 -7.44 49.19
N ASP A 24 3.61 -6.35 49.20
CA ASP A 24 4.98 -6.11 49.70
C ASP A 24 6.10 -6.38 48.69
N GLY A 25 6.90 -5.41 48.25
CA GLY A 25 7.61 -4.36 49.03
C GLY A 25 9.09 -4.65 48.91
N ASN A 26 9.86 -3.78 48.39
CA ASN A 26 11.21 -3.41 48.86
C ASN A 26 11.91 -2.48 47.84
N GLU A 27 12.10 -1.26 48.27
CA GLU A 27 13.27 -0.42 48.52
C GLU A 27 14.36 -0.35 47.44
N SER A 28 14.42 0.84 46.90
CA SER A 28 15.55 1.81 46.90
C SER A 28 16.99 1.22 46.84
N SER A 29 17.65 1.55 45.74
CA SER A 29 19.08 1.88 45.82
C SER A 29 19.44 2.86 44.70
N THR A 30 19.52 4.09 45.11
CA THR A 30 20.19 5.23 44.46
C THR A 30 21.69 4.92 44.39
N GLN A 31 22.28 4.83 43.21
CA GLN A 31 23.69 5.05 43.02
C GLN A 31 23.92 6.09 41.94
N SER A 32 24.24 7.27 42.43
CA SER A 32 24.85 8.39 41.73
C SER A 32 26.29 8.00 41.38
N ILE A 33 26.64 8.05 40.07
CA ILE A 33 28.05 8.09 39.67
C ILE A 33 28.17 9.24 38.71
N SER A 34 28.91 10.27 39.14
CA SER A 34 29.32 11.46 38.38
C SER A 34 30.32 11.10 37.27
N PRO A 35 30.42 11.95 36.22
CA PRO A 35 31.24 11.70 35.05
C PRO A 35 32.73 12.06 35.28
N PRO A 36 33.67 11.41 34.58
CA PRO A 36 35.01 11.96 34.41
C PRO A 36 35.08 12.86 33.16
N SER A 37 35.80 13.94 33.38
CA SER A 37 36.19 14.99 32.43
C SER A 37 36.95 14.53 31.22
N GLU A 38 36.71 15.31 30.17
CA GLU A 38 37.55 15.81 29.08
C GLU A 38 38.93 15.14 28.85
N GLU A 39 39.07 14.63 27.62
CA GLU A 39 40.30 14.81 26.86
C GLU A 39 39.98 15.11 25.42
N ALA A 40 40.39 16.28 24.96
CA ALA A 40 40.34 16.77 23.62
C ALA A 40 41.27 15.94 22.74
N SER A 41 40.73 15.37 21.66
CA SER A 41 41.55 14.87 20.56
C SER A 41 41.10 15.56 19.28
N GLU A 42 42.05 16.27 18.69
CA GLU A 42 41.97 17.05 17.48
C GLU A 42 41.47 16.18 16.30
N SER A 43 40.46 16.71 15.65
CA SER A 43 39.96 16.22 14.35
C SER A 43 40.89 16.67 13.24
N PRO A 44 41.37 15.78 12.36
CA PRO A 44 41.89 16.23 11.08
C PRO A 44 40.72 16.62 10.18
N SER A 45 40.71 17.86 9.77
CA SER A 45 39.89 18.42 8.70
C SER A 45 40.14 17.61 7.42
N ALA A 46 39.17 16.76 7.06
CA ALA A 46 39.09 16.22 5.71
C ALA A 46 38.24 17.19 4.90
N GLU A 47 38.87 17.82 3.92
CA GLU A 47 38.19 18.60 2.88
C GLU A 47 37.17 17.70 2.17
N PRO A 48 35.95 18.19 1.85
CA PRO A 48 35.03 17.45 1.03
C PRO A 48 35.58 17.43 -0.39
N SER A 49 35.90 16.23 -0.89
CA SER A 49 36.13 16.00 -2.30
C SER A 49 34.81 16.26 -3.04
N GLU A 50 34.71 17.42 -3.66
CA GLU A 50 33.72 17.71 -4.68
C GLU A 50 34.13 16.94 -5.95
N ASP A 51 33.66 15.72 -6.09
CA ASP A 51 33.46 15.06 -7.39
C ASP A 51 32.57 13.81 -7.22
N ALA A 52 31.28 14.06 -7.05
CA ALA A 52 30.23 13.10 -7.35
C ALA A 52 29.14 13.87 -8.11
N SER A 53 29.40 14.17 -9.38
CA SER A 53 28.32 14.42 -10.33
C SER A 53 27.60 13.08 -10.55
N GLU A 54 26.84 12.67 -9.55
CA GLU A 54 25.84 11.62 -9.69
C GLU A 54 24.75 12.22 -10.57
N SER A 55 24.77 11.87 -11.85
CA SER A 55 23.70 12.21 -12.78
C SER A 55 22.42 11.60 -12.21
N ALA A 56 21.56 12.44 -11.64
CA ALA A 56 20.24 12.00 -11.16
C ALA A 56 19.49 11.44 -12.38
N THR A 57 19.33 10.13 -12.41
CA THR A 57 18.46 9.46 -13.39
C THR A 57 17.04 9.96 -13.17
N THR A 58 16.49 10.62 -14.17
CA THR A 58 15.08 11.07 -14.14
C THR A 58 14.16 9.92 -14.54
N LEU A 59 12.85 10.02 -14.25
CA LEU A 59 11.88 9.01 -14.70
C LEU A 59 11.90 8.85 -16.23
N ALA A 60 12.19 9.93 -16.95
CA ALA A 60 12.29 9.94 -18.42
C ALA A 60 13.48 9.13 -18.99
N ASP A 61 14.48 8.83 -18.15
CA ASP A 61 15.65 8.02 -18.54
C ASP A 61 15.45 6.53 -18.30
N LEU A 62 14.34 6.13 -17.65
CA LEU A 62 14.03 4.73 -17.39
C LEU A 62 13.54 4.03 -18.67
N PRO A 63 13.82 2.73 -18.84
CA PRO A 63 13.23 1.96 -19.93
C PRO A 63 11.71 1.85 -19.75
N PRO A 64 10.96 1.50 -20.81
CA PRO A 64 9.54 1.20 -20.66
C PRO A 64 9.32 0.10 -19.61
N VAL A 65 8.21 0.17 -18.94
CA VAL A 65 7.81 -0.83 -17.94
C VAL A 65 7.73 -2.20 -18.62
N PRO A 66 8.38 -3.24 -18.08
CA PRO A 66 8.26 -4.59 -18.62
C PRO A 66 6.81 -5.05 -18.65
N ASP A 67 6.43 -5.77 -19.70
CA ASP A 67 5.11 -6.39 -19.76
C ASP A 67 4.93 -7.42 -18.65
N PHE A 68 3.72 -7.49 -18.10
CA PHE A 68 3.36 -8.44 -17.05
C PHE A 68 1.92 -8.91 -17.22
N GLU A 69 1.63 -10.06 -16.64
CA GLU A 69 0.31 -10.66 -16.64
C GLU A 69 -0.10 -11.03 -15.20
N LEU A 70 -1.31 -10.65 -14.80
CA LEU A 70 -1.89 -10.98 -13.50
C LEU A 70 -3.31 -11.50 -13.66
N THR A 71 -3.73 -12.35 -12.75
CA THR A 71 -5.11 -12.85 -12.68
C THR A 71 -5.92 -11.98 -11.72
N SER A 72 -7.11 -11.59 -12.15
CA SER A 72 -8.05 -10.78 -11.36
C SER A 72 -8.91 -11.61 -10.39
N MET A 73 -9.65 -10.89 -9.55
CA MET A 73 -10.59 -11.47 -8.58
C MET A 73 -11.70 -12.29 -9.27
N ASP A 74 -12.16 -11.88 -10.43
CA ASP A 74 -13.17 -12.58 -11.26
C ASP A 74 -12.60 -13.71 -12.13
N GLY A 75 -11.28 -13.91 -12.09
CA GLY A 75 -10.58 -14.99 -12.78
C GLY A 75 -10.16 -14.65 -14.20
N GLU A 76 -10.30 -13.41 -14.63
CA GLU A 76 -9.80 -12.93 -15.91
C GLU A 76 -8.30 -12.64 -15.87
N THR A 77 -7.65 -12.70 -17.00
CA THR A 77 -6.24 -12.35 -17.16
C THR A 77 -6.12 -10.91 -17.66
N TYR A 78 -5.25 -10.14 -16.99
CA TYR A 78 -4.93 -8.76 -17.33
C TYR A 78 -3.46 -8.68 -17.69
N THR A 79 -3.16 -8.18 -18.89
CA THR A 79 -1.80 -7.98 -19.40
C THR A 79 -1.55 -6.49 -19.59
N LEU A 80 -0.40 -5.96 -19.18
CA LEU A 80 -0.13 -4.52 -19.34
C LEU A 80 -0.22 -4.07 -20.80
N SER A 81 0.28 -4.88 -21.72
CA SER A 81 0.25 -4.58 -23.17
C SER A 81 -1.16 -4.47 -23.77
N ASP A 82 -2.20 -5.00 -23.11
CA ASP A 82 -3.60 -4.83 -23.55
C ASP A 82 -4.08 -3.37 -23.37
N TYR A 83 -3.35 -2.59 -22.60
CA TYR A 83 -3.63 -1.17 -22.32
C TYR A 83 -2.70 -0.22 -23.07
N ALA A 84 -1.99 -0.71 -24.12
CA ALA A 84 -1.17 0.16 -24.97
C ALA A 84 -1.99 1.33 -25.53
N GLY A 85 -1.46 2.55 -25.40
CA GLY A 85 -2.17 3.77 -25.79
C GLY A 85 -3.04 4.39 -24.70
N LYS A 86 -3.14 3.76 -23.52
CA LYS A 86 -3.85 4.27 -22.35
C LYS A 86 -2.90 4.64 -21.22
N THR A 87 -3.31 5.59 -20.39
CA THR A 87 -2.67 5.83 -19.08
C THR A 87 -3.13 4.77 -18.09
N VAL A 88 -2.20 4.10 -17.42
CA VAL A 88 -2.51 3.04 -16.45
C VAL A 88 -2.09 3.47 -15.06
N VAL A 89 -3.04 3.46 -14.13
CA VAL A 89 -2.81 3.71 -12.70
C VAL A 89 -2.81 2.36 -11.99
N LEU A 90 -1.71 2.03 -11.36
CA LEU A 90 -1.55 0.84 -10.51
C LEU A 90 -1.51 1.28 -9.06
N ASN A 91 -2.38 0.75 -8.21
CA ASN A 91 -2.30 0.93 -6.76
C ASN A 91 -1.97 -0.39 -6.09
N PHE A 92 -0.87 -0.44 -5.33
CA PHE A 92 -0.40 -1.61 -4.59
C PHE A 92 -0.90 -1.54 -3.16
N TRP A 93 -1.72 -2.52 -2.76
CA TRP A 93 -2.45 -2.51 -1.50
C TRP A 93 -2.57 -3.88 -0.82
N ALA A 94 -3.04 -3.88 0.43
CA ALA A 94 -3.39 -5.09 1.17
C ALA A 94 -4.61 -4.83 2.09
N SER A 95 -5.43 -5.85 2.34
CA SER A 95 -6.66 -5.75 3.14
C SER A 95 -6.42 -5.39 4.62
N TRP A 96 -5.24 -5.69 5.12
CA TRP A 96 -4.83 -5.37 6.49
C TRP A 96 -4.19 -3.99 6.65
N CYS A 97 -4.00 -3.23 5.57
CA CYS A 97 -3.31 -1.94 5.55
C CYS A 97 -4.32 -0.80 5.80
N PRO A 98 -4.32 -0.13 6.97
CA PRO A 98 -5.31 0.90 7.26
C PRO A 98 -5.28 2.10 6.30
N PRO A 99 -4.10 2.68 5.93
CA PRO A 99 -4.07 3.78 4.97
C PRO A 99 -4.53 3.34 3.57
N CYS A 100 -4.26 2.08 3.14
CA CYS A 100 -4.79 1.58 1.87
C CYS A 100 -6.33 1.61 1.86
N LYS A 101 -6.95 1.12 2.95
CA LYS A 101 -8.42 1.12 3.06
C LYS A 101 -9.02 2.52 3.09
N ALA A 102 -8.28 3.49 3.60
CA ALA A 102 -8.77 4.87 3.71
C ALA A 102 -8.83 5.57 2.34
N GLU A 103 -7.96 5.22 1.38
CA GLU A 103 -7.94 5.80 0.03
C GLU A 103 -8.84 5.06 -0.99
N MET A 104 -9.34 3.84 -0.67
CA MET A 104 -10.16 3.04 -1.59
C MET A 104 -11.40 3.77 -2.15
N PRO A 105 -12.14 4.59 -1.36
CA PRO A 105 -13.25 5.36 -1.93
C PRO A 105 -12.82 6.30 -3.05
N ASP A 106 -11.64 6.94 -2.93
CA ASP A 106 -11.10 7.83 -3.97
C ASP A 106 -10.75 7.05 -5.24
N PHE A 107 -10.19 5.85 -5.10
CA PHE A 107 -9.93 4.96 -6.25
C PHE A 107 -11.20 4.42 -6.90
N GLN A 108 -12.28 4.21 -6.13
CA GLN A 108 -13.57 3.89 -6.71
C GLN A 108 -14.12 5.05 -7.52
N GLU A 109 -14.04 6.28 -6.99
CA GLU A 109 -14.46 7.47 -7.71
C GLU A 109 -13.62 7.70 -8.99
N LEU A 110 -12.29 7.49 -8.93
CA LEU A 110 -11.43 7.51 -10.11
C LEU A 110 -11.87 6.48 -11.14
N HIS A 111 -12.08 5.23 -10.73
CA HIS A 111 -12.54 4.16 -11.62
C HIS A 111 -13.84 4.53 -12.32
N ASP A 112 -14.83 5.03 -11.59
CA ASP A 112 -16.14 5.40 -12.13
C ASP A 112 -16.04 6.59 -13.10
N ASN A 113 -15.22 7.59 -12.78
CA ASN A 113 -15.09 8.80 -13.57
C ASN A 113 -14.29 8.59 -14.87
N TYR A 114 -13.32 7.67 -14.87
CA TYR A 114 -12.46 7.38 -16.03
C TYR A 114 -12.87 6.14 -16.83
N ALA A 115 -14.01 5.50 -16.50
CA ALA A 115 -14.47 4.26 -17.14
C ALA A 115 -14.62 4.35 -18.66
N GLU A 116 -14.97 5.53 -19.21
CA GLU A 116 -15.18 5.79 -20.63
C GLU A 116 -13.97 6.48 -21.32
N GLU A 117 -12.85 6.68 -20.56
CA GLU A 117 -11.70 7.44 -21.01
C GLU A 117 -10.49 6.55 -21.30
N ASP A 118 -9.40 7.16 -21.80
CA ASP A 118 -8.15 6.46 -22.07
C ASP A 118 -7.28 6.35 -20.80
N VAL A 119 -7.92 6.10 -19.66
CA VAL A 119 -7.28 5.84 -18.36
C VAL A 119 -7.83 4.54 -17.77
N VAL A 120 -6.97 3.75 -17.17
CA VAL A 120 -7.32 2.48 -16.53
C VAL A 120 -6.82 2.47 -15.12
N ILE A 121 -7.69 2.15 -14.15
CA ILE A 121 -7.36 2.00 -12.75
C ILE A 121 -7.32 0.49 -12.42
N LEU A 122 -6.17 0.00 -11.97
CA LEU A 122 -5.95 -1.39 -11.58
C LEU A 122 -5.47 -1.45 -10.14
N MET A 123 -6.18 -2.19 -9.29
CA MET A 123 -5.86 -2.36 -7.87
C MET A 123 -5.10 -3.67 -7.66
N LEU A 124 -3.78 -3.60 -7.44
CA LEU A 124 -2.90 -4.76 -7.30
C LEU A 124 -2.81 -5.17 -5.83
N ASN A 125 -3.56 -6.21 -5.46
CA ASN A 125 -3.47 -6.78 -4.11
C ASN A 125 -2.16 -7.55 -3.95
N GLN A 126 -1.39 -7.20 -2.93
CA GLN A 126 -0.12 -7.85 -2.62
C GLN A 126 -0.36 -9.17 -1.88
N THR A 127 -0.74 -10.19 -2.63
CA THR A 127 -1.27 -11.49 -2.17
C THR A 127 -0.15 -12.42 -1.68
N PHE A 128 0.65 -11.95 -0.71
CA PHE A 128 1.71 -12.76 -0.09
C PHE A 128 1.94 -12.36 1.38
N GLY A 129 2.77 -13.15 2.07
CA GLY A 129 3.07 -12.93 3.49
C GLY A 129 1.82 -13.22 4.34
N ARG A 130 1.26 -12.18 4.95
CA ARG A 130 0.04 -12.28 5.77
C ARG A 130 -1.25 -12.00 5.02
N GLU A 131 -1.16 -11.53 3.77
CA GLU A 131 -2.31 -11.29 2.90
C GLU A 131 -2.70 -12.56 2.18
N THR A 132 -3.97 -12.85 2.13
CA THR A 132 -4.51 -13.97 1.36
C THR A 132 -5.53 -13.46 0.34
N LYS A 133 -5.70 -14.21 -0.76
CA LYS A 133 -6.76 -13.95 -1.73
C LYS A 133 -8.13 -13.82 -1.05
N ALA A 134 -8.45 -14.72 -0.11
CA ALA A 134 -9.74 -14.71 0.58
C ALA A 134 -9.96 -13.45 1.46
N ASP A 135 -8.89 -12.89 2.04
CA ASP A 135 -8.99 -11.65 2.82
C ASP A 135 -9.21 -10.44 1.90
N ALA A 136 -8.52 -10.41 0.75
CA ALA A 136 -8.71 -9.39 -0.27
C ALA A 136 -10.15 -9.42 -0.84
N ASP A 137 -10.60 -10.60 -1.30
CA ASP A 137 -11.94 -10.81 -1.86
C ASP A 137 -13.02 -10.34 -0.87
N LYS A 138 -12.92 -10.81 0.38
CA LYS A 138 -13.84 -10.43 1.43
C LYS A 138 -13.90 -8.91 1.65
N PHE A 139 -12.74 -8.24 1.66
CA PHE A 139 -12.70 -6.80 1.86
C PHE A 139 -13.38 -6.06 0.70
N ILE A 140 -13.12 -6.44 -0.54
CA ILE A 140 -13.72 -5.84 -1.74
C ILE A 140 -15.24 -6.06 -1.76
N GLU A 141 -15.70 -7.30 -1.50
CA GLU A 141 -17.12 -7.65 -1.46
C GLU A 141 -17.89 -6.91 -0.35
N GLU A 142 -17.32 -6.83 0.87
CA GLU A 142 -17.95 -6.14 2.01
C GLU A 142 -18.09 -4.61 1.80
N ASN A 143 -17.25 -4.01 0.95
CA ASN A 143 -17.29 -2.59 0.65
C ASN A 143 -17.90 -2.26 -0.72
N GLU A 144 -18.35 -3.28 -1.47
CA GLU A 144 -19.03 -3.15 -2.77
C GLU A 144 -18.18 -2.40 -3.83
N TYR A 145 -16.83 -2.53 -3.78
CA TYR A 145 -15.96 -1.93 -4.78
C TYR A 145 -16.04 -2.68 -6.13
N THR A 146 -15.97 -1.93 -7.23
CA THR A 146 -16.17 -2.45 -8.59
C THR A 146 -14.95 -2.30 -9.51
N PHE A 147 -13.91 -1.62 -9.07
CA PHE A 147 -12.65 -1.55 -9.81
C PHE A 147 -11.99 -2.93 -9.96
N PRO A 148 -11.21 -3.18 -11.03
CA PRO A 148 -10.48 -4.43 -11.20
C PRO A 148 -9.45 -4.66 -10.09
N VAL A 149 -9.51 -5.82 -9.44
CA VAL A 149 -8.54 -6.24 -8.43
C VAL A 149 -7.71 -7.39 -8.97
N LEU A 150 -6.40 -7.22 -9.03
CA LEU A 150 -5.44 -8.19 -9.54
C LEU A 150 -4.61 -8.74 -8.38
N TYR A 151 -4.33 -10.06 -8.40
CA TYR A 151 -3.51 -10.70 -7.38
C TYR A 151 -2.05 -10.69 -7.80
N ASP A 152 -1.23 -9.94 -7.06
CA ASP A 152 0.21 -9.88 -7.24
C ASP A 152 0.93 -10.62 -6.12
N TYR A 153 1.61 -11.70 -6.46
CA TYR A 153 2.41 -12.50 -5.53
C TYR A 153 3.84 -12.00 -5.39
N GLY A 154 4.08 -10.71 -5.67
CA GLY A 154 5.37 -10.03 -5.63
C GLY A 154 6.08 -9.97 -6.99
N GLU A 155 5.40 -10.36 -8.05
CA GLU A 155 5.95 -10.38 -9.41
C GLU A 155 6.01 -8.98 -10.00
N VAL A 156 5.00 -8.17 -9.76
CA VAL A 156 4.88 -6.81 -10.30
C VAL A 156 5.34 -5.79 -9.27
N GLY A 157 4.70 -5.71 -8.11
CA GLY A 157 4.99 -4.70 -7.11
C GLY A 157 6.44 -4.75 -6.64
N TYR A 158 6.89 -5.91 -6.18
CA TYR A 158 8.24 -6.05 -5.64
C TYR A 158 9.30 -6.15 -6.75
N SER A 159 9.10 -6.99 -7.77
CA SER A 159 10.17 -7.30 -8.75
C SER A 159 10.31 -6.26 -9.86
N ILE A 160 9.22 -5.61 -10.29
CA ILE A 160 9.26 -4.59 -11.34
C ILE A 160 9.40 -3.19 -10.73
N PHE A 161 8.54 -2.84 -9.76
CA PHE A 161 8.50 -1.49 -9.21
C PHE A 161 9.25 -1.31 -7.89
N GLY A 162 9.78 -2.37 -7.28
CA GLY A 162 10.50 -2.31 -6.02
C GLY A 162 9.65 -1.84 -4.84
N VAL A 163 8.35 -2.09 -4.85
CA VAL A 163 7.40 -1.68 -3.79
C VAL A 163 7.75 -2.37 -2.49
N GLN A 164 8.04 -1.58 -1.45
CA GLN A 164 8.39 -2.07 -0.11
C GLN A 164 7.41 -1.61 0.98
N SER A 165 6.48 -0.73 0.64
CA SER A 165 5.48 -0.20 1.57
C SER A 165 4.13 -0.03 0.89
N TYR A 166 3.06 -0.07 1.67
CA TYR A 166 1.69 0.09 1.19
C TYR A 166 0.99 1.24 1.91
N PRO A 167 0.13 1.97 1.17
CA PRO A 167 -0.09 1.88 -0.26
C PRO A 167 1.08 2.49 -1.07
N THR A 168 1.19 2.10 -2.32
CA THR A 168 2.02 2.77 -3.32
C THR A 168 1.22 2.85 -4.61
N THR A 169 1.20 4.04 -5.21
CA THR A 169 0.52 4.29 -6.49
C THR A 169 1.56 4.60 -7.55
N VAL A 170 1.42 3.99 -8.72
CA VAL A 170 2.29 4.15 -9.88
C VAL A 170 1.43 4.54 -11.08
N VAL A 171 1.90 5.49 -11.89
CA VAL A 171 1.25 5.89 -13.14
C VAL A 171 2.17 5.61 -14.32
N ILE A 172 1.65 4.89 -15.30
CA ILE A 172 2.31 4.53 -16.56
C ILE A 172 1.60 5.31 -17.68
N ASN A 173 2.36 6.03 -18.51
CA ASN A 173 1.80 6.79 -19.61
C ASN A 173 1.39 5.89 -20.79
N SER A 174 0.73 6.48 -21.79
CA SER A 174 0.24 5.79 -22.97
C SER A 174 1.32 5.12 -23.85
N GLU A 175 2.58 5.50 -23.67
CA GLU A 175 3.73 4.92 -24.37
C GLU A 175 4.39 3.76 -23.55
N GLY A 176 3.86 3.46 -22.34
CA GLY A 176 4.34 2.38 -21.47
C GLY A 176 5.50 2.77 -20.56
N TYR A 177 5.78 4.05 -20.37
CA TYR A 177 6.83 4.52 -19.46
C TYR A 177 6.26 4.91 -18.10
N LEU A 178 7.06 4.70 -17.05
CA LEU A 178 6.75 5.20 -15.71
C LEU A 178 6.73 6.74 -15.76
N SER A 179 5.58 7.33 -15.47
CA SER A 179 5.37 8.78 -15.50
C SER A 179 5.34 9.40 -14.11
N GLY A 180 4.81 8.69 -13.12
CA GLY A 180 4.72 9.19 -11.76
C GLY A 180 4.51 8.08 -10.73
N PHE A 181 4.78 8.40 -9.45
CA PHE A 181 4.48 7.50 -8.35
C PHE A 181 4.29 8.25 -7.04
N VAL A 182 3.52 7.65 -6.12
CA VAL A 182 3.36 8.10 -4.73
C VAL A 182 3.59 6.93 -3.79
N ILE A 183 4.46 7.10 -2.80
CA ILE A 183 4.64 6.14 -1.71
C ILE A 183 3.87 6.63 -0.49
N GLY A 184 2.97 5.82 0.04
CA GLY A 184 2.04 6.18 1.11
C GLY A 184 0.66 6.58 0.56
N MET A 185 -0.24 6.89 1.49
CA MET A 185 -1.63 7.25 1.18
C MET A 185 -1.69 8.47 0.25
N THR A 186 -2.57 8.41 -0.72
CA THR A 186 -2.89 9.48 -1.66
C THR A 186 -4.39 9.78 -1.63
N ASP A 187 -4.84 10.74 -2.45
CA ASP A 187 -6.24 11.10 -2.60
C ASP A 187 -6.59 11.29 -4.08
N TYR A 188 -7.88 11.51 -4.36
CA TYR A 188 -8.42 11.69 -5.69
C TYR A 188 -7.67 12.76 -6.48
N ASP A 189 -7.54 13.99 -5.93
CA ASP A 189 -6.94 15.13 -6.63
C ASP A 189 -5.45 14.90 -6.97
N ALA A 190 -4.72 14.27 -6.05
CA ALA A 190 -3.31 13.95 -6.27
C ALA A 190 -3.13 12.91 -7.39
N VAL A 191 -4.00 11.90 -7.48
CA VAL A 191 -3.95 10.91 -8.57
C VAL A 191 -4.37 11.53 -9.89
N VAL A 192 -5.41 12.38 -9.91
CA VAL A 192 -5.80 13.13 -11.13
C VAL A 192 -4.64 13.93 -11.68
N LYS A 193 -3.90 14.63 -10.82
CA LYS A 193 -2.72 15.39 -11.25
C LYS A 193 -1.66 14.49 -11.89
N LEU A 194 -1.39 13.32 -11.35
CA LEU A 194 -0.45 12.36 -11.96
C LEU A 194 -0.95 11.84 -13.32
N ILE A 195 -2.25 11.65 -13.47
CA ILE A 195 -2.86 11.25 -14.74
C ILE A 195 -2.67 12.37 -15.78
N GLU A 196 -2.99 13.63 -15.44
CA GLU A 196 -2.81 14.79 -16.31
C GLU A 196 -1.34 14.97 -16.73
N GLU A 197 -0.40 14.83 -15.79
CA GLU A 197 1.04 14.84 -16.09
C GLU A 197 1.44 13.71 -17.06
N ALA A 198 0.88 12.50 -16.89
CA ALA A 198 1.14 11.35 -17.75
C ALA A 198 0.57 11.52 -19.16
N GLN A 199 -0.51 12.26 -19.30
CA GLN A 199 -1.16 12.58 -20.59
C GLN A 199 -0.50 13.79 -21.29
N GLY A 200 0.35 14.54 -20.58
CA GLY A 200 1.02 15.73 -21.13
C GLY A 200 0.14 16.97 -21.15
N ASP A 201 -0.87 17.01 -20.28
CA ASP A 201 -1.87 18.09 -20.24
C ASP A 201 -1.47 19.24 -19.25
N VAL A 202 -0.25 19.20 -18.64
CA VAL A 202 0.27 20.20 -17.67
C VAL A 202 1.57 20.83 -18.13
#